data_2ea7fd4876bd30a8484149b425bfff4c
#
_entry.id   2ea7fd4876bd30a8484149b425bfff4c
#
_cell.length_a   1.000
_cell.length_b   1.000
_cell.length_c   1.000
_cell.angle_alpha   90.00
_cell.angle_beta   90.00
_cell.angle_gamma   90.00
#
_symmetry.space_group_name_H-M   'P 1'
#
loop_
_entity.id
_entity.type
_entity.pdbx_description
1 polymer ?
#
loop_
_entity_poly.entity_id
_entity_poly.type
_entity_poly.pdbx_seq_one_letter_code
_entity_poly.pdbx_strand_id
1 'polypeptide(L)' 'MKTVQISLNSIDKVKSFVNEITKYDYDFDLVSGRYVIDAKSIMGIFSLDLSKPIDLNIHADGALDEILAVLAPYIIK' A
#
# COMPACT_ATOMS: atom_id res chain seq x y z
N MET A 1 3.53 14.09 -1.92
CA MET A 1 3.61 12.64 -1.62
C MET A 1 3.44 12.41 -0.12
N LYS A 2 2.72 11.39 0.23
CA LYS A 2 2.53 10.98 1.63
C LYS A 2 3.06 9.58 1.81
N THR A 3 3.86 9.36 2.85
CA THR A 3 4.40 8.03 3.17
C THR A 3 3.82 7.56 4.50
N VAL A 4 3.29 6.34 4.51
CA VAL A 4 2.78 5.70 5.73
C VAL A 4 3.31 4.27 5.78
N GLN A 5 3.38 3.71 7.00
CA GLN A 5 3.71 2.29 7.15
C GLN A 5 2.44 1.46 7.23
N ILE A 6 2.43 0.35 6.52
CA ILE A 6 1.29 -0.55 6.48
C ILE A 6 1.74 -1.99 6.79
N SER A 7 0.78 -2.80 7.18
CA SER A 7 0.97 -4.24 7.39
C SER A 7 0.06 -5.02 6.47
N LEU A 8 0.63 -5.93 5.69
CA LEU A 8 -0.10 -6.78 4.75
C LEU A 8 0.23 -8.25 5.05
N ASN A 9 -0.03 -8.67 6.27
CA ASN A 9 0.44 -9.96 6.78
C ASN A 9 -0.47 -11.14 6.47
N SER A 10 -1.40 -10.99 5.55
CA SER A 10 -2.23 -12.10 5.09
C SER A 10 -2.59 -11.89 3.62
N ILE A 11 -2.91 -13.00 2.93
CA ILE A 11 -3.32 -12.97 1.52
C ILE A 11 -4.58 -12.11 1.37
N ASP A 12 -5.53 -12.24 2.29
CA ASP A 12 -6.78 -11.47 2.24
C ASP A 12 -6.52 -9.97 2.37
N LYS A 13 -5.60 -9.58 3.25
CA LYS A 13 -5.24 -8.17 3.38
C LYS A 13 -4.60 -7.62 2.12
N VAL A 14 -3.72 -8.40 1.47
CA VAL A 14 -3.10 -7.97 0.21
C VAL A 14 -4.17 -7.75 -0.86
N LYS A 15 -5.09 -8.69 -1.01
CA LYS A 15 -6.16 -8.59 -2.01
C LYS A 15 -7.06 -7.39 -1.74
N SER A 16 -7.48 -7.20 -0.50
CA SER A 16 -8.33 -6.07 -0.12
C SER A 16 -7.62 -4.74 -0.37
N PHE A 17 -6.35 -4.66 0.02
CA PHE A 17 -5.54 -3.45 -0.16
C PHE A 17 -5.44 -3.07 -1.64
N VAL A 18 -5.05 -4.02 -2.49
CA VAL A 18 -4.94 -3.77 -3.93
C VAL A 18 -6.27 -3.36 -4.52
N ASN A 19 -7.35 -4.03 -4.12
CA ASN A 19 -8.69 -3.70 -4.59
C ASN A 19 -9.09 -2.27 -4.22
N GLU A 20 -8.73 -1.80 -3.04
CA GLU A 20 -9.05 -0.45 -2.61
C GLU A 20 -8.25 0.61 -3.39
N ILE A 21 -6.94 0.42 -3.55
CA ILE A 21 -6.11 1.45 -4.22
C ILE A 21 -6.30 1.47 -5.72
N THR A 22 -6.74 0.38 -6.34
CA THR A 22 -7.00 0.38 -7.79
C THR A 22 -8.21 1.23 -8.17
N LYS A 23 -9.03 1.64 -7.21
CA LYS A 23 -10.15 2.55 -7.45
C LYS A 23 -9.68 3.99 -7.70
N TYR A 24 -8.42 4.29 -7.39
CA TYR A 24 -7.84 5.62 -7.56
C TYR A 24 -6.84 5.62 -8.70
N ASP A 25 -6.81 6.68 -9.48
CA ASP A 25 -5.90 6.84 -10.63
C ASP A 25 -4.53 7.36 -10.24
N TYR A 26 -4.25 7.45 -8.95
CA TYR A 26 -2.94 7.90 -8.47
C TYR A 26 -1.96 6.74 -8.44
N ASP A 27 -0.67 7.08 -8.44
CA ASP A 27 0.38 6.09 -8.30
C ASP A 27 0.64 5.80 -6.82
N PHE A 28 0.86 4.53 -6.53
CA PHE A 28 1.18 4.06 -5.19
C PHE A 28 2.40 3.13 -5.29
N ASP A 29 3.40 3.36 -4.45
CA ASP A 29 4.59 2.52 -4.40
C ASP A 29 4.72 1.86 -3.03
N LEU A 30 5.19 0.61 -3.02
CA LEU A 30 5.58 -0.06 -1.79
C LEU A 30 7.10 -0.15 -1.75
N VAL A 31 7.67 0.20 -0.61
CA VAL A 31 9.12 0.15 -0.39
C VAL A 31 9.41 -0.84 0.73
N SER A 32 10.20 -1.85 0.43
CA SER A 32 10.64 -2.85 1.39
C SER A 32 12.14 -3.06 1.21
N GLY A 33 12.94 -2.52 2.12
CA GLY A 33 14.39 -2.57 2.00
C GLY A 33 14.86 -1.89 0.72
N ARG A 34 15.45 -2.65 -0.18
CA ARG A 34 15.96 -2.14 -1.47
C ARG A 34 14.92 -2.19 -2.58
N TYR A 35 13.77 -2.79 -2.33
CA TYR A 35 12.77 -3.02 -3.36
C TYR A 35 11.74 -1.91 -3.35
N VAL A 36 11.47 -1.35 -4.53
CA VAL A 36 10.38 -0.40 -4.75
C VAL A 36 9.52 -1.02 -5.84
N ILE A 37 8.26 -1.29 -5.50
CA ILE A 37 7.33 -1.91 -6.44
C ILE A 37 6.06 -1.09 -6.55
N ASP A 38 5.34 -1.27 -7.66
CA ASP A 38 4.01 -0.69 -7.83
C ASP A 38 3.06 -1.39 -6.86
N ALA A 39 2.43 -0.61 -5.98
CA ALA A 39 1.52 -1.16 -4.97
C ALA A 39 0.27 -1.79 -5.57
N LYS A 40 -0.03 -1.50 -6.83
CA LYS A 40 -1.16 -2.12 -7.55
C LYS A 40 -0.79 -3.48 -8.15
N SER A 41 0.49 -3.88 -8.07
CA SER A 41 0.96 -5.16 -8.59
C SER A 41 0.88 -6.23 -7.51
N ILE A 42 -0.18 -7.04 -7.56
CA ILE A 42 -0.39 -8.06 -6.53
C ILE A 42 0.76 -9.09 -6.52
N MET A 43 1.27 -9.45 -7.69
CA MET A 43 2.39 -10.39 -7.77
C MET A 43 3.68 -9.80 -7.21
N GLY A 44 3.90 -8.51 -7.43
CA GLY A 44 5.05 -7.81 -6.86
C GLY A 44 4.98 -7.79 -5.34
N ILE A 45 3.79 -7.57 -4.77
CA ILE A 45 3.60 -7.55 -3.33
C ILE A 45 3.96 -8.91 -2.72
N PHE A 46 3.55 -10.00 -3.35
CA PHE A 46 3.84 -11.34 -2.84
C PHE A 46 5.32 -11.71 -2.90
N SER A 47 6.13 -10.93 -3.62
CA SER A 47 7.58 -11.14 -3.63
C SER A 47 8.28 -10.49 -2.43
N LEU A 48 7.57 -9.70 -1.64
CA LEU A 48 8.12 -9.02 -0.48
C LEU A 48 7.98 -9.86 0.78
N ASP A 49 8.76 -9.51 1.80
CA ASP A 49 8.59 -10.09 3.13
C ASP A 49 7.41 -9.41 3.84
N LEU A 50 6.25 -10.05 3.79
CA LEU A 50 5.02 -9.49 4.33
C LEU A 50 4.90 -9.62 5.85
N SER A 51 5.86 -10.26 6.50
CA SER A 51 5.88 -10.35 7.97
C SER A 51 6.31 -9.05 8.64
N LYS A 52 6.83 -8.11 7.87
CA LYS A 52 7.37 -6.85 8.36
C LYS A 52 6.55 -5.67 7.85
N PRO A 53 6.56 -4.53 8.55
CA PRO A 53 5.95 -3.32 8.04
C PRO A 53 6.56 -2.90 6.70
N ILE A 54 5.74 -2.34 5.83
CA ILE A 54 6.15 -1.88 4.51
C ILE A 54 5.80 -0.41 4.39
N ASP A 55 6.68 0.38 3.80
CA ASP A 55 6.40 1.79 3.55
C ASP A 55 5.55 1.92 2.29
N LEU A 56 4.46 2.67 2.40
CA LEU A 56 3.58 2.98 1.27
C LEU A 56 3.75 4.45 0.92
N ASN A 57 4.16 4.72 -0.31
CA ASN A 57 4.22 6.07 -0.86
C ASN A 57 2.97 6.33 -1.68
N ILE A 58 2.22 7.36 -1.30
CA ILE A 58 0.97 7.76 -1.96
C ILE A 58 1.24 9.01 -2.76
N HIS A 59 1.24 8.89 -4.09
CA HIS A 59 1.50 9.99 -5.01
C HIS A 59 0.18 10.66 -5.42
N ALA A 60 -0.58 11.12 -4.43
CA ALA A 60 -1.87 11.76 -4.67
C ALA A 60 -1.77 13.24 -4.36
N ASP A 61 -2.26 14.08 -5.29
CA ASP A 61 -2.36 15.53 -5.10
C ASP A 61 -3.79 15.96 -4.77
N GLY A 62 -4.68 15.00 -4.58
CA GLY A 62 -6.06 15.20 -4.13
C GLY A 62 -6.57 13.93 -3.46
N ALA A 63 -7.73 13.99 -2.82
CA ALA A 63 -8.38 12.84 -2.17
C ALA A 63 -7.51 12.13 -1.12
N LEU A 64 -6.45 12.77 -0.63
CA LEU A 64 -5.52 12.12 0.31
C LEU A 64 -6.21 11.71 1.60
N ASP A 65 -7.09 12.56 2.15
CA ASP A 65 -7.82 12.24 3.38
C ASP A 65 -8.72 11.03 3.19
N GLU A 66 -9.39 10.94 2.04
CA GLU A 66 -10.24 9.80 1.71
C GLU A 66 -9.41 8.52 1.57
N ILE A 67 -8.27 8.61 0.89
CA ILE A 67 -7.38 7.45 0.71
C ILE A 67 -6.87 6.96 2.06
N LEU A 68 -6.44 7.85 2.94
CA LEU A 68 -5.96 7.48 4.27
C LEU A 68 -7.07 6.85 5.11
N ALA A 69 -8.30 7.33 4.98
CA ALA A 69 -9.44 6.74 5.70
C ALA A 69 -9.73 5.32 5.21
N VAL A 70 -9.68 5.10 3.90
CA VAL A 70 -9.90 3.78 3.30
C VAL A 70 -8.79 2.81 3.71
N LEU A 71 -7.55 3.30 3.83
CA LEU A 71 -6.40 2.46 4.15
C LEU A 71 -6.14 2.32 5.65
N ALA A 72 -6.94 2.98 6.49
CA ALA A 72 -6.75 2.95 7.94
C ALA A 72 -6.59 1.53 8.52
N PRO A 73 -7.34 0.50 8.06
CA PRO A 73 -7.16 -0.86 8.60
C PRO A 73 -5.78 -1.47 8.35
N TYR A 74 -5.04 -0.94 7.39
CA TYR A 74 -3.71 -1.45 7.05
C TYR A 74 -2.58 -0.63 7.66
N ILE A 75 -2.85 0.60 8.05
CA ILE A 75 -1.83 1.52 8.55
C ILE A 75 -1.42 1.13 9.96
N ILE A 76 -0.11 1.07 10.19
CA ILE A 76 0.47 0.82 11.51
C ILE A 76 0.68 2.17 12.20
N LYS A 77 0.29 2.22 13.43
CA LYS A 77 0.48 3.42 14.25
C LYS A 77 1.71 3.29 15.13
#